data_7ae9c3a3f7241a8a22a37db8ba151f3c
#
_entry.id   7ae9c3a3f7241a8a22a37db8ba151f3c
#
_cell.length_a   1.000
_cell.length_b   1.000
_cell.length_c   1.000
_cell.angle_alpha   90.00
_cell.angle_beta   90.00
_cell.angle_gamma   90.00
#
_symmetry.space_group_name_H-M   'P 1'
#
loop_
_entity.id
_entity.type
_entity.pdbx_description
1 polymer ?
#
loop_
_entity_poly.entity_id
_entity_poly.type
_entity_poly.pdbx_seq_one_letter_code
_entity_poly.pdbx_strand_id
1 'polypeptide(L)'
;MPQQVRVYRELNMRDASKITGAGAATSTAAAATINKTSGQITTEALTTAAGATYTMTLTNSLIAATSIVLVTVGKGTATTGEPVVQFVTPAAGSVVILVRNVAASAALNGTIKINFAVFNA
;
A
#
# COMPACT_ATOMS: atom_id res chain seq x y z
N MET A 1 -30.69 26.65 -5.44
CA MET A 1 -30.20 26.70 -6.81
C MET A 1 -29.85 25.31 -7.30
N PRO A 2 -30.71 24.71 -8.12
CA PRO A 2 -30.48 23.32 -8.57
C PRO A 2 -29.19 23.15 -9.35
N GLN A 3 -28.82 24.13 -10.17
CA GLN A 3 -27.62 24.03 -10.99
C GLN A 3 -26.34 24.03 -10.16
N GLN A 4 -26.31 24.84 -9.10
CA GLN A 4 -25.14 24.88 -8.21
C GLN A 4 -24.96 23.55 -7.49
N VAL A 5 -26.04 22.95 -7.03
CA VAL A 5 -26.00 21.64 -6.38
C VAL A 5 -25.46 20.59 -7.36
N ARG A 6 -25.88 20.65 -8.60
CA ARG A 6 -25.38 19.73 -9.63
C ARG A 6 -23.87 19.88 -9.86
N VAL A 7 -23.38 21.12 -9.91
CA VAL A 7 -21.96 21.37 -10.11
C VAL A 7 -21.13 20.81 -8.95
N TYR A 8 -21.57 20.98 -7.72
CA TYR A 8 -20.90 20.38 -6.57
C TYR A 8 -20.86 18.88 -6.66
N ARG A 9 -21.93 18.27 -7.08
CA ARG A 9 -22.00 16.83 -7.23
C ARG A 9 -21.00 16.33 -8.27
N GLU A 10 -20.89 17.02 -9.39
CA GLU A 10 -19.93 16.67 -10.43
C GLU A 10 -18.50 16.79 -9.96
N LEU A 11 -18.17 17.85 -9.23
CA LEU A 11 -16.85 18.03 -8.67
C LEU A 11 -16.48 16.91 -7.70
N ASN A 12 -17.41 16.52 -6.83
CA ASN A 12 -17.17 15.44 -5.89
C ASN A 12 -16.95 14.11 -6.60
N MET A 13 -17.68 13.85 -7.66
CA MET A 13 -17.47 12.63 -8.45
C MET A 13 -16.11 12.62 -9.13
N ARG A 14 -15.67 13.75 -9.66
CA ARG A 14 -14.34 13.85 -10.24
C ARG A 14 -13.25 13.61 -9.19
N ASP A 15 -13.40 14.20 -8.02
CA ASP A 15 -12.44 14.02 -6.94
C ASP A 15 -12.41 12.57 -6.48
N ALA A 16 -13.56 11.91 -6.41
CA ALA A 16 -13.63 10.50 -6.04
C ALA A 16 -12.98 9.58 -7.08
N SER A 17 -13.02 9.95 -8.36
CA SER A 17 -12.41 9.15 -9.42
C SER A 17 -10.90 9.38 -9.55
N LYS A 18 -10.41 10.50 -9.07
CA LYS A 18 -8.98 10.78 -9.02
C LYS A 18 -8.45 10.33 -7.66
N ILE A 19 -7.56 9.42 -7.59
CA ILE A 19 -6.89 9.11 -6.35
C ILE A 19 -5.86 10.22 -6.09
N THR A 20 -6.38 11.35 -5.57
CA THR A 20 -5.56 12.52 -5.27
C THR A 20 -5.18 12.52 -3.80
N GLY A 21 -4.15 13.25 -3.45
CA GLY A 21 -3.68 13.34 -2.08
C GLY A 21 -3.09 12.05 -1.56
N ALA A 22 -2.54 11.22 -2.46
CA ALA A 22 -1.83 10.02 -2.05
C ALA A 22 -0.68 10.35 -1.11
N GLY A 23 -0.51 9.53 -0.08
CA GLY A 23 0.59 9.65 0.85
C GLY A 23 1.84 8.95 0.38
N ALA A 24 2.95 9.27 1.01
CA ALA A 24 4.20 8.57 0.79
C ALA A 24 4.93 8.43 2.12
N ALA A 25 5.58 7.30 2.32
CA ALA A 25 6.39 7.05 3.50
C ALA A 25 7.50 6.07 3.18
N THR A 26 8.54 6.10 4.00
CA THR A 26 9.59 5.09 3.99
C THR A 26 9.40 4.24 5.24
N SER A 27 9.39 2.92 5.09
CA SER A 27 9.26 2.04 6.25
C SER A 27 10.57 1.94 7.03
N THR A 28 10.40 1.70 8.32
CA THR A 28 11.52 1.40 9.22
C THR A 28 11.12 0.16 9.99
N ALA A 29 11.97 -0.85 9.99
CA ALA A 29 11.72 -2.12 10.68
C ALA A 29 10.34 -2.70 10.31
N ALA A 30 10.00 -2.68 9.01
CA ALA A 30 8.75 -3.19 8.46
C ALA A 30 7.50 -2.47 8.97
N ALA A 31 7.61 -1.18 9.29
CA ALA A 31 6.48 -0.38 9.75
C ALA A 31 6.47 0.98 9.08
N ALA A 32 5.28 1.46 8.73
CA ALA A 32 5.07 2.78 8.16
C ALA A 32 3.71 3.32 8.61
N THR A 33 3.54 4.64 8.53
CA THR A 33 2.28 5.31 8.85
C THR A 33 1.92 6.24 7.70
N ILE A 34 0.76 6.02 7.10
CA ILE A 34 0.18 6.92 6.10
C ILE A 34 -1.32 6.98 6.37
N ASN A 35 -1.81 8.13 6.83
CA ASN A 35 -3.24 8.34 7.14
C ASN A 35 -3.95 8.94 5.92
N LYS A 36 -3.98 8.19 4.83
CA LYS A 36 -4.59 8.55 3.55
C LYS A 36 -5.31 7.35 2.96
N THR A 37 -6.20 7.60 2.02
CA THR A 37 -6.92 6.52 1.33
C THR A 37 -6.06 5.81 0.29
N SER A 38 -4.92 6.37 -0.06
CA SER A 38 -3.96 5.74 -0.97
C SER A 38 -2.56 6.23 -0.67
N GLY A 39 -1.57 5.48 -1.10
CA GLY A 39 -0.20 5.89 -0.92
C GLY A 39 0.81 4.88 -1.42
N GLN A 40 2.06 5.26 -1.31
CA GLN A 40 3.20 4.43 -1.66
C GLN A 40 4.17 4.36 -0.49
N ILE A 41 4.55 3.16 -0.13
CA ILE A 41 5.58 2.91 0.89
C ILE A 41 6.84 2.46 0.16
N THR A 42 7.94 3.18 0.39
CA THR A 42 9.26 2.69 0.01
C THR A 42 9.83 1.96 1.22
N THR A 43 10.12 0.67 1.09
CA THR A 43 10.63 -0.09 2.22
C THR A 43 12.07 0.27 2.54
N GLU A 44 12.51 -0.10 3.71
CA GLU A 44 13.94 -0.19 3.99
C GLU A 44 14.60 -1.17 3.00
N ALA A 45 15.94 -1.16 2.93
CA ALA A 45 16.65 -2.10 2.08
C ALA A 45 16.42 -3.53 2.59
N LEU A 46 15.86 -4.38 1.75
CA LEU A 46 15.50 -5.74 2.12
C LEU A 46 16.58 -6.72 1.68
N THR A 47 16.67 -7.80 2.44
CA THR A 47 17.55 -8.93 2.13
C THR A 47 16.77 -10.25 2.18
N THR A 48 15.46 -10.17 1.99
CA THR A 48 14.55 -11.31 2.09
C THR A 48 14.97 -12.43 1.16
N ALA A 49 15.28 -13.58 1.72
CA ALA A 49 15.75 -14.73 0.96
C ALA A 49 14.67 -15.26 0.00
N ALA A 50 15.11 -15.98 -1.02
CA ALA A 50 14.20 -16.68 -1.92
C ALA A 50 13.25 -17.59 -1.13
N GLY A 51 11.95 -17.50 -1.41
CA GLY A 51 10.91 -18.24 -0.70
C GLY A 51 10.54 -17.70 0.67
N ALA A 52 11.23 -16.70 1.19
CA ALA A 52 10.92 -16.07 2.48
C ALA A 52 9.91 -14.94 2.32
N THR A 53 9.39 -14.47 3.43
CA THR A 53 8.37 -13.43 3.47
C THR A 53 8.89 -12.19 4.21
N TYR A 54 8.33 -11.04 3.81
CA TYR A 54 8.50 -9.75 4.47
C TYR A 54 7.12 -9.29 4.92
N THR A 55 6.96 -9.06 6.21
CA THR A 55 5.69 -8.66 6.80
C THR A 55 5.73 -7.17 7.13
N MET A 56 4.93 -6.39 6.40
CA MET A 56 4.82 -4.94 6.60
C MET A 56 3.54 -4.62 7.36
N THR A 57 3.65 -3.75 8.36
CA THR A 57 2.48 -3.18 9.03
C THR A 57 2.34 -1.72 8.65
N LEU A 58 1.25 -1.38 7.99
CA LEU A 58 0.89 0.01 7.70
C LEU A 58 -0.13 0.48 8.71
N THR A 59 0.21 1.51 9.46
CA THR A 59 -0.73 2.20 10.34
C THR A 59 -1.45 3.26 9.52
N ASN A 60 -2.78 3.21 9.53
CA ASN A 60 -3.61 4.14 8.76
C ASN A 60 -4.95 4.27 9.48
N SER A 61 -5.23 5.45 10.02
CA SER A 61 -6.44 5.70 10.81
C SER A 61 -7.74 5.56 10.01
N LEU A 62 -7.65 5.53 8.68
CA LEU A 62 -8.81 5.40 7.80
C LEU A 62 -9.19 3.94 7.53
N ILE A 63 -8.37 2.98 7.97
CA ILE A 63 -8.62 1.57 7.75
C ILE A 63 -9.47 1.02 8.90
N ALA A 64 -10.50 0.27 8.53
CA ALA A 64 -11.30 -0.53 9.46
C ALA A 64 -11.12 -2.01 9.13
N ALA A 65 -11.51 -2.88 10.06
CA ALA A 65 -11.41 -4.33 9.82
C ALA A 65 -12.22 -4.80 8.61
N THR A 66 -13.25 -4.04 8.23
CA THR A 66 -14.11 -4.33 7.07
C THR A 66 -13.67 -3.62 5.80
N SER A 67 -12.59 -2.85 5.84
CA SER A 67 -12.09 -2.14 4.66
C SER A 67 -11.58 -3.11 3.61
N ILE A 68 -11.71 -2.71 2.35
CA ILE A 68 -11.06 -3.41 1.23
C ILE A 68 -9.79 -2.64 0.93
N VAL A 69 -8.64 -3.30 1.05
CA VAL A 69 -7.35 -2.69 0.79
C VAL A 69 -6.71 -3.38 -0.40
N LEU A 70 -6.54 -2.65 -1.49
CA LEU A 70 -5.85 -3.13 -2.67
C LEU A 70 -4.38 -2.78 -2.55
N VAL A 71 -3.52 -3.76 -2.80
CA VAL A 71 -2.08 -3.60 -2.66
C VAL A 71 -1.39 -4.14 -3.90
N THR A 72 -0.45 -3.36 -4.41
CA THR A 72 0.46 -3.80 -5.45
C THR A 72 1.90 -3.60 -4.98
N VAL A 73 2.83 -4.34 -5.56
CA VAL A 73 4.23 -4.24 -5.20
C VAL A 73 5.08 -4.10 -6.47
N GLY A 74 6.12 -3.28 -6.38
CA GLY A 74 7.12 -3.13 -7.41
C GLY A 74 8.50 -3.07 -6.78
N LYS A 75 9.54 -3.07 -7.59
CA LYS A 75 10.90 -2.92 -7.11
C LYS A 75 11.27 -1.43 -7.01
N GLY A 76 11.96 -1.07 -5.95
CA GLY A 76 12.62 0.22 -5.81
C GLY A 76 14.06 0.12 -6.29
N THR A 77 15.01 0.04 -5.34
CA THR A 77 16.42 -0.15 -5.67
C THR A 77 16.78 -1.63 -5.84
N ALA A 78 15.92 -2.55 -5.42
CA ALA A 78 16.16 -3.99 -5.57
C ALA A 78 16.28 -4.36 -7.04
N THR A 79 17.31 -5.10 -7.39
CA THR A 79 17.54 -5.60 -8.74
C THR A 79 17.36 -7.11 -8.84
N THR A 80 17.40 -7.82 -7.71
CA THR A 80 17.20 -9.27 -7.64
C THR A 80 16.00 -9.58 -6.76
N GLY A 81 15.51 -10.81 -6.87
CA GLY A 81 14.32 -11.25 -6.16
C GLY A 81 13.03 -10.91 -6.92
N GLU A 82 11.95 -11.52 -6.51
CA GLU A 82 10.62 -11.32 -7.12
C GLU A 82 9.58 -11.15 -6.02
N PRO A 83 9.32 -9.91 -5.58
CA PRO A 83 8.33 -9.69 -4.52
C PRO A 83 6.91 -9.81 -5.07
N VAL A 84 6.06 -10.51 -4.35
CA VAL A 84 4.64 -10.70 -4.67
C VAL A 84 3.82 -10.49 -3.40
N VAL A 85 2.70 -9.81 -3.50
CA VAL A 85 1.77 -9.67 -2.38
C VAL A 85 1.11 -11.03 -2.14
N GLN A 86 1.27 -11.58 -0.94
CA GLN A 86 0.71 -12.86 -0.58
C GLN A 86 -0.61 -12.71 0.19
N PHE A 87 -0.62 -11.88 1.24
CA PHE A 87 -1.81 -11.61 2.03
C PHE A 87 -1.92 -10.14 2.39
N VAL A 88 -3.15 -9.65 2.49
CA VAL A 88 -3.48 -8.32 2.97
C VAL A 88 -4.55 -8.49 4.03
N THR A 89 -4.25 -8.13 5.28
CA THR A 89 -5.16 -8.33 6.40
C THR A 89 -5.43 -7.00 7.08
N PRO A 90 -6.59 -6.36 6.79
CA PRO A 90 -6.96 -5.11 7.45
C PRO A 90 -7.45 -5.36 8.87
N ALA A 91 -7.21 -4.38 9.72
CA ALA A 91 -7.70 -4.32 11.09
C ALA A 91 -8.07 -2.88 11.41
N ALA A 92 -8.63 -2.62 12.57
CA ALA A 92 -8.95 -1.26 12.97
C ALA A 92 -7.66 -0.43 13.09
N GLY A 93 -7.50 0.56 12.22
CA GLY A 93 -6.38 1.48 12.21
C GLY A 93 -5.09 0.96 11.60
N SER A 94 -5.08 -0.22 10.98
CA SER A 94 -3.87 -0.77 10.38
C SER A 94 -4.18 -1.86 9.36
N VAL A 95 -3.17 -2.20 8.56
CA VAL A 95 -3.22 -3.35 7.66
C VAL A 95 -1.87 -4.04 7.68
N VAL A 96 -1.90 -5.36 7.73
CA VAL A 96 -0.70 -6.19 7.59
C VAL A 96 -0.60 -6.65 6.15
N ILE A 97 0.52 -6.38 5.52
CA ILE A 97 0.81 -6.74 4.14
C ILE A 97 1.96 -7.75 4.15
N LEU A 98 1.68 -8.94 3.68
CA LEU A 98 2.67 -10.00 3.58
C LEU A 98 3.18 -10.08 2.15
N VAL A 99 4.47 -9.84 1.97
CA VAL A 99 5.14 -9.90 0.67
C VAL A 99 6.07 -11.10 0.68
N ARG A 100 5.95 -11.94 -0.33
CA ARG A 100 6.82 -13.10 -0.48
C ARG A 100 7.78 -12.89 -1.65
N ASN A 101 9.03 -13.27 -1.45
CA ASN A 101 9.99 -13.36 -2.53
C ASN A 101 9.84 -14.74 -3.18
N VAL A 102 9.25 -14.77 -4.37
CA VAL A 102 8.98 -16.03 -5.10
C VAL A 102 10.11 -16.39 -6.06
N ALA A 103 11.22 -15.69 -6.04
CA ALA A 103 12.38 -16.04 -6.87
C ALA A 103 12.85 -17.46 -6.52
N ALA A 104 13.41 -18.14 -7.50
CA ALA A 104 13.90 -19.52 -7.31
C ALA A 104 15.12 -19.57 -6.39
N SER A 105 16.01 -18.58 -6.45
CA SER A 105 17.27 -18.60 -5.69
C SER A 105 17.78 -17.23 -5.27
N ALA A 106 17.24 -16.14 -5.81
CA ALA A 106 17.76 -14.80 -5.57
C ALA A 106 17.05 -14.12 -4.40
N ALA A 107 17.82 -13.61 -3.44
CA ALA A 107 17.30 -12.75 -2.38
C ALA A 107 16.99 -11.36 -2.91
N LEU A 108 16.08 -10.64 -2.24
CA LEU A 108 15.94 -9.21 -2.47
C LEU A 108 17.22 -8.49 -2.03
N ASN A 109 17.62 -7.48 -2.78
CA ASN A 109 18.89 -6.78 -2.53
C ASN A 109 18.70 -5.25 -2.51
N GLY A 110 17.59 -4.78 -2.00
CA GLY A 110 17.32 -3.35 -1.92
C GLY A 110 15.88 -3.06 -1.54
N THR A 111 15.44 -1.84 -1.83
CA THR A 111 14.08 -1.41 -1.49
C THR A 111 13.07 -1.96 -2.48
N ILE A 112 11.85 -2.14 -2.01
CA ILE A 112 10.68 -2.38 -2.85
C ILE A 112 9.66 -1.28 -2.58
N LYS A 113 8.70 -1.14 -3.48
CA LYS A 113 7.62 -0.16 -3.35
C LYS A 113 6.30 -0.89 -3.20
N ILE A 114 5.58 -0.53 -2.16
CA ILE A 114 4.26 -1.08 -1.85
C ILE A 114 3.25 0.03 -2.05
N ASN A 115 2.31 -0.18 -2.96
CA ASN A 115 1.25 0.78 -3.26
C ASN A 115 -0.06 0.25 -2.69
N PHE A 116 -0.86 1.14 -2.12
CA PHE A 116 -2.13 0.73 -1.55
C PHE A 116 -3.25 1.72 -1.88
N ALA A 117 -4.48 1.22 -1.88
CA ALA A 117 -5.70 2.02 -1.92
C ALA A 117 -6.73 1.39 -0.99
N VAL A 118 -7.40 2.22 -0.21
CA VAL A 118 -8.37 1.80 0.79
C VAL A 118 -9.77 2.14 0.29
N PHE A 119 -10.64 1.14 0.28
CA PHE A 119 -12.06 1.31 0.00
C PHE A 119 -12.82 0.87 1.24
N ASN A 120 -13.57 1.78 1.83
CA ASN A 120 -14.38 1.47 3.00
C ASN A 120 -15.74 0.95 2.55
N ALA A 121 -16.13 -0.14 3.18
CA ALA A 121 -17.42 -0.75 2.91
C ALA A 121 -18.52 -0.06 3.72
#